data_b34527150bfa00370ce8ae9785c5299c
#
_entry.id   b34527150bfa00370ce8ae9785c5299c
#
_cell.length_a   1.000
_cell.length_b   1.000
_cell.length_c   1.000
_cell.angle_alpha   90.00
_cell.angle_beta   90.00
_cell.angle_gamma   90.00
#
_symmetry.space_group_name_H-M   'P 1'
#
loop_
_entity.id
_entity.type
_entity.pdbx_description
1 polymer ?
#
loop_
_entity_poly.entity_id
_entity_poly.type
_entity_poly.pdbx_seq_one_letter_code
_entity_poly.pdbx_strand_id
1 'polypeptide(L)'
;MSQHQASPLPTLLIAACRSFPVPSSTSQIHSASTNSIITDPNASGSFSLDPNSDEAKKLTSEMGLSVDQHNQLTDLASLVVDWNSRINLVSRKECTQPIVFGRHVLPSVALCTMSVSPLGPVVPKDGSNEASKPEKRRAADIGTGGGFPGLPLAIAYPHVDFLLVDSVGKKLTAVQDMADELGLDNVRTHHGRVEELVDDPVEGKTHRHGYDAILGRSVTAMPRFCFWISDLLKREEGKLLYIIGGDVEDIVTSQVERDVPIDDLLGVAGASDKRVLLLPAAAVEDVARNSGETKRVQGSGKKKKKKSNSSKRRGNSPAKGQWSKRDNATPKQRGYERFERFESY
;
A
#
# COMPACT_ATOMS: atom_id res chain seq x y z
N MET A 1 47.15 11.27 -53.55
CA MET A 1 47.38 9.92 -52.97
C MET A 1 47.71 10.16 -51.49
N SER A 2 46.75 10.00 -50.63
CA SER A 2 46.92 10.00 -49.17
C SER A 2 45.93 8.95 -48.61
N GLN A 3 46.51 7.89 -48.08
CA GLN A 3 45.74 6.77 -47.47
C GLN A 3 45.35 7.18 -46.06
N HIS A 4 44.03 7.15 -45.80
CA HIS A 4 43.52 7.20 -44.44
C HIS A 4 43.50 5.79 -43.86
N GLN A 5 44.34 5.55 -42.85
CA GLN A 5 44.31 4.34 -42.02
C GLN A 5 43.14 4.44 -41.03
N ALA A 6 42.28 3.42 -41.05
CA ALA A 6 41.22 3.25 -40.07
C ALA A 6 41.78 2.56 -38.80
N SER A 7 41.53 3.15 -37.66
CA SER A 7 41.86 2.60 -36.33
C SER A 7 40.81 1.50 -35.94
N PRO A 8 41.22 0.40 -35.30
CA PRO A 8 40.32 -0.62 -34.87
C PRO A 8 39.56 -0.26 -33.59
N LEU A 9 38.29 -0.61 -33.52
CA LEU A 9 37.41 -0.53 -32.37
C LEU A 9 37.87 -1.45 -31.23
N PRO A 10 37.70 -1.09 -29.93
CA PRO A 10 38.06 -1.95 -28.81
C PRO A 10 37.06 -3.09 -28.63
N THR A 11 37.60 -4.28 -28.51
CA THR A 11 36.90 -5.54 -28.24
C THR A 11 36.22 -5.47 -26.85
N LEU A 12 34.90 -5.65 -26.84
CA LEU A 12 34.12 -5.77 -25.59
C LEU A 12 34.51 -7.07 -24.87
N LEU A 13 35.05 -6.93 -23.67
CA LEU A 13 35.39 -8.03 -22.77
C LEU A 13 34.08 -8.58 -22.17
N ILE A 14 33.64 -9.77 -22.60
CA ILE A 14 32.55 -10.51 -21.99
C ILE A 14 33.07 -11.05 -20.65
N ALA A 15 32.65 -10.43 -19.56
CA ALA A 15 32.90 -10.94 -18.21
C ALA A 15 32.05 -12.19 -17.95
N ALA A 16 32.73 -13.32 -17.83
CA ALA A 16 32.12 -14.63 -17.51
C ALA A 16 31.48 -14.59 -16.12
N CYS A 17 30.19 -14.94 -16.06
CA CYS A 17 29.50 -15.27 -14.80
C CYS A 17 30.20 -16.45 -14.14
N ARG A 18 30.90 -16.22 -13.05
CA ARG A 18 31.40 -17.27 -12.16
C ARG A 18 30.24 -17.76 -11.31
N SER A 19 29.83 -19.01 -11.52
CA SER A 19 29.00 -19.80 -10.63
C SER A 19 29.70 -19.99 -9.29
N PHE A 20 29.08 -19.53 -8.21
CA PHE A 20 29.53 -19.84 -6.86
C PHE A 20 29.09 -21.26 -6.47
N PRO A 21 29.95 -22.07 -5.86
CA PRO A 21 29.57 -23.39 -5.40
C PRO A 21 28.68 -23.31 -4.15
N VAL A 22 27.62 -24.10 -4.16
CA VAL A 22 26.77 -24.34 -2.98
C VAL A 22 27.57 -25.19 -1.97
N PRO A 23 27.76 -24.76 -0.71
CA PRO A 23 28.38 -25.63 0.30
C PRO A 23 27.36 -26.63 0.82
N SER A 24 27.60 -27.90 0.53
CA SER A 24 26.99 -29.03 1.22
C SER A 24 27.72 -29.23 2.54
N SER A 25 27.12 -28.79 3.64
CA SER A 25 27.52 -29.26 4.97
C SER A 25 26.32 -29.37 5.89
N THR A 26 25.86 -30.60 6.04
CA THR A 26 25.00 -31.05 7.14
C THR A 26 25.77 -30.86 8.46
N SER A 27 25.50 -29.81 9.20
CA SER A 27 25.93 -29.69 10.59
C SER A 27 24.71 -29.53 11.49
N GLN A 28 24.57 -30.48 12.40
CA GLN A 28 23.58 -30.52 13.46
C GLN A 28 23.60 -29.23 14.26
N ILE A 29 22.51 -28.45 14.19
CA ILE A 29 22.29 -27.32 15.07
C ILE A 29 21.49 -27.82 16.27
N HIS A 30 22.11 -27.67 17.43
CA HIS A 30 21.54 -27.95 18.74
C HIS A 30 20.30 -27.09 18.97
N SER A 31 19.26 -27.72 19.52
CA SER A 31 18.00 -27.13 19.95
C SER A 31 18.21 -25.97 20.93
N ALA A 32 18.00 -24.76 20.49
CA ALA A 32 17.77 -23.60 21.34
C ALA A 32 16.34 -23.12 21.11
N SER A 33 15.54 -23.26 22.15
CA SER A 33 14.27 -22.61 22.49
C SER A 33 13.52 -21.93 21.36
N THR A 34 12.69 -22.68 20.65
CA THR A 34 11.66 -22.20 19.73
C THR A 34 10.39 -21.86 20.51
N ASN A 35 10.25 -20.62 20.96
CA ASN A 35 9.02 -20.15 21.58
C ASN A 35 8.70 -18.71 21.12
N SER A 36 8.19 -18.53 19.90
CA SER A 36 7.46 -17.31 19.51
C SER A 36 6.69 -17.37 18.17
N ILE A 37 6.85 -18.41 17.35
CA ILE A 37 6.01 -18.58 16.16
C ILE A 37 4.85 -19.51 16.52
N ILE A 38 3.69 -18.97 16.84
CA ILE A 38 2.48 -19.76 16.98
C ILE A 38 1.86 -19.89 15.58
N THR A 39 2.34 -20.85 14.81
CA THR A 39 1.58 -21.40 13.69
C THR A 39 0.74 -22.54 14.25
N ASP A 40 -0.53 -22.32 14.53
CA ASP A 40 -1.48 -23.40 14.77
C ASP A 40 -1.84 -24.02 13.41
N PRO A 41 -1.39 -25.24 13.10
CA PRO A 41 -1.65 -25.88 11.81
C PRO A 41 -3.14 -26.22 11.60
N ASN A 42 -3.99 -26.06 12.62
CA ASN A 42 -5.44 -26.26 12.54
C ASN A 42 -6.27 -24.97 12.59
N ALA A 43 -5.66 -23.82 12.85
CA ALA A 43 -6.32 -22.54 12.76
C ALA A 43 -6.13 -21.97 11.34
N SER A 44 -7.18 -21.90 10.56
CA SER A 44 -7.19 -21.34 9.22
C SER A 44 -6.47 -19.97 9.19
N GLY A 45 -5.13 -19.99 8.93
CA GLY A 45 -4.37 -18.85 8.42
C GLY A 45 -4.19 -17.64 9.33
N SER A 46 -4.05 -17.77 10.65
CA SER A 46 -3.81 -16.61 11.52
C SER A 46 -2.34 -16.52 11.96
N PHE A 47 -1.45 -16.11 11.04
CA PHE A 47 -0.11 -15.70 11.43
C PHE A 47 -0.18 -14.50 12.38
N SER A 48 0.45 -14.63 13.55
CA SER A 48 0.58 -13.56 14.55
C SER A 48 2.01 -13.50 15.04
N LEU A 49 2.54 -12.30 15.21
CA LEU A 49 3.88 -12.06 15.74
C LEU A 49 3.83 -10.89 16.71
N ASP A 50 4.30 -11.11 17.94
CA ASP A 50 4.45 -10.01 18.91
C ASP A 50 5.49 -9.02 18.38
N PRO A 51 5.12 -7.76 18.12
CA PRO A 51 6.06 -6.77 17.62
C PRO A 51 7.22 -6.49 18.58
N ASN A 52 7.06 -6.76 19.89
CA ASN A 52 8.12 -6.56 20.87
C ASN A 52 9.11 -7.72 20.95
N SER A 53 8.84 -8.85 20.28
CA SER A 53 9.72 -10.00 20.26
C SER A 53 11.04 -9.71 19.52
N ASP A 54 12.10 -10.44 19.90
CA ASP A 54 13.40 -10.31 19.24
C ASP A 54 13.32 -10.76 17.77
N GLU A 55 12.40 -11.67 17.45
CA GLU A 55 12.15 -12.14 16.08
C GLU A 55 11.54 -11.02 15.20
N ALA A 56 10.54 -10.30 15.71
CA ALA A 56 9.96 -9.17 14.99
C ALA A 56 11.00 -8.08 14.73
N LYS A 57 11.82 -7.74 15.73
CA LYS A 57 12.93 -6.79 15.60
C LYS A 57 13.96 -7.23 14.59
N LYS A 58 14.31 -8.51 14.61
CA LYS A 58 15.25 -9.12 13.65
C LYS A 58 14.71 -9.01 12.22
N LEU A 59 13.45 -9.42 11.98
CA LEU A 59 12.84 -9.36 10.65
C LEU A 59 12.82 -7.93 10.09
N THR A 60 12.40 -6.94 10.87
CA THR A 60 12.39 -5.56 10.40
C THR A 60 13.79 -5.00 10.17
N SER A 61 14.77 -5.37 10.99
CA SER A 61 16.19 -5.02 10.80
C SER A 61 16.76 -5.63 9.51
N GLU A 62 16.44 -6.89 9.20
CA GLU A 62 16.83 -7.54 7.95
C GLU A 62 16.23 -6.90 6.71
N MET A 63 15.07 -6.24 6.84
CA MET A 63 14.47 -5.40 5.80
C MET A 63 15.12 -4.02 5.66
N GLY A 64 16.13 -3.70 6.47
CA GLY A 64 16.86 -2.41 6.47
C GLY A 64 16.17 -1.31 7.27
N LEU A 65 15.18 -1.65 8.11
CA LEU A 65 14.47 -0.66 8.93
C LEU A 65 15.26 -0.34 10.21
N SER A 66 15.24 0.93 10.62
CA SER A 66 15.81 1.37 11.89
C SER A 66 14.95 0.95 13.08
N VAL A 67 15.51 1.05 14.29
CA VAL A 67 14.78 0.80 15.54
C VAL A 67 13.57 1.75 15.68
N ASP A 68 13.74 3.01 15.30
CA ASP A 68 12.64 3.99 15.35
C ASP A 68 11.51 3.65 14.39
N GLN A 69 11.85 3.20 13.17
CA GLN A 69 10.85 2.72 12.20
C GLN A 69 10.13 1.45 12.71
N HIS A 70 10.88 0.52 13.34
CA HIS A 70 10.26 -0.64 13.99
C HIS A 70 9.28 -0.22 15.10
N ASN A 71 9.65 0.74 15.95
CA ASN A 71 8.77 1.26 17.00
C ASN A 71 7.53 1.93 16.40
N GLN A 72 7.67 2.76 15.36
CA GLN A 72 6.52 3.34 14.65
C GLN A 72 5.59 2.27 14.04
N LEU A 73 6.13 1.16 13.52
CA LEU A 73 5.32 0.03 13.03
C LEU A 73 4.57 -0.69 14.16
N THR A 74 5.19 -0.80 15.33
CA THR A 74 4.59 -1.35 16.55
C THR A 74 3.44 -0.47 17.04
N ASP A 75 3.66 0.84 17.07
CA ASP A 75 2.64 1.84 17.44
C ASP A 75 1.50 1.86 16.42
N LEU A 76 1.79 1.79 15.11
CA LEU A 76 0.76 1.66 14.08
C LEU A 76 -0.14 0.45 14.33
N ALA A 77 0.43 -0.71 14.69
CA ALA A 77 -0.38 -1.90 14.97
C ALA A 77 -1.33 -1.67 16.16
N SER A 78 -0.89 -0.95 17.20
CA SER A 78 -1.70 -0.58 18.36
C SER A 78 -2.81 0.40 17.99
N LEU A 79 -2.49 1.44 17.22
CA LEU A 79 -3.45 2.43 16.73
C LEU A 79 -4.55 1.81 15.87
N VAL A 80 -4.18 0.85 15.00
CA VAL A 80 -5.16 0.11 14.19
C VAL A 80 -6.11 -0.68 15.08
N VAL A 81 -5.64 -1.33 16.14
CA VAL A 81 -6.52 -2.05 17.10
C VAL A 81 -7.49 -1.07 17.77
N ASP A 82 -7.00 0.06 18.24
CA ASP A 82 -7.85 1.08 18.88
C ASP A 82 -8.92 1.62 17.91
N TRP A 83 -8.52 2.06 16.73
CA TRP A 83 -9.45 2.53 15.71
C TRP A 83 -10.44 1.44 15.25
N ASN A 84 -10.00 0.18 15.16
CA ASN A 84 -10.86 -0.93 14.73
C ASN A 84 -11.99 -1.23 15.74
N SER A 85 -11.86 -0.80 17.00
CA SER A 85 -12.94 -0.84 17.98
C SER A 85 -14.12 0.07 17.60
N ARG A 86 -13.85 1.18 16.90
CA ARG A 86 -14.79 2.23 16.52
C ARG A 86 -15.28 2.07 15.08
N ILE A 87 -14.38 1.79 14.16
CA ILE A 87 -14.68 1.58 12.73
C ILE A 87 -13.97 0.34 12.21
N ASN A 88 -14.57 -0.36 11.25
CA ASN A 88 -14.01 -1.59 10.69
C ASN A 88 -12.89 -1.26 9.69
N LEU A 89 -11.65 -1.19 10.15
CA LEU A 89 -10.45 -1.00 9.34
C LEU A 89 -9.92 -2.32 8.79
N VAL A 90 -9.86 -3.33 9.65
CA VAL A 90 -9.46 -4.71 9.36
C VAL A 90 -10.48 -5.69 9.92
N SER A 91 -10.37 -6.98 9.61
CA SER A 91 -11.29 -8.00 10.15
C SER A 91 -11.40 -7.89 11.67
N ARG A 92 -12.65 -7.84 12.18
CA ARG A 92 -12.91 -7.77 13.62
C ARG A 92 -12.72 -9.10 14.34
N LYS A 93 -12.71 -10.22 13.61
CA LYS A 93 -12.34 -11.51 14.18
C LYS A 93 -10.86 -11.42 14.54
N GLU A 94 -10.51 -11.47 15.80
CA GLU A 94 -9.12 -11.53 16.25
C GLU A 94 -8.28 -10.27 15.91
N CYS A 95 -8.81 -9.07 16.18
CA CYS A 95 -8.03 -7.84 16.01
C CYS A 95 -7.20 -7.56 17.26
N THR A 96 -6.03 -8.16 17.36
CA THR A 96 -5.01 -7.89 18.40
C THR A 96 -3.75 -7.32 17.77
N GLN A 97 -2.91 -6.65 18.56
CA GLN A 97 -1.67 -6.05 18.07
C GLN A 97 -0.76 -7.08 17.37
N PRO A 98 -0.48 -8.29 17.91
CA PRO A 98 0.31 -9.30 17.23
C PRO A 98 -0.27 -9.76 15.89
N ILE A 99 -1.61 -9.84 15.80
CA ILE A 99 -2.29 -10.22 14.55
C ILE A 99 -2.24 -9.11 13.53
N VAL A 100 -2.47 -7.85 13.92
CA VAL A 100 -2.34 -6.70 13.03
C VAL A 100 -0.91 -6.58 12.52
N PHE A 101 0.07 -6.72 13.41
CA PHE A 101 1.49 -6.69 13.04
C PHE A 101 1.85 -7.81 12.07
N GLY A 102 1.52 -9.06 12.40
CA GLY A 102 1.86 -10.22 11.56
C GLY A 102 1.13 -10.24 10.21
N ARG A 103 -0.17 -9.92 10.18
CA ARG A 103 -1.00 -10.09 8.97
C ARG A 103 -1.12 -8.86 8.10
N HIS A 104 -0.80 -7.67 8.62
CA HIS A 104 -0.97 -6.42 7.87
C HIS A 104 0.30 -5.60 7.78
N VAL A 105 1.01 -5.39 8.89
CA VAL A 105 2.24 -4.59 8.91
C VAL A 105 3.37 -5.32 8.19
N LEU A 106 3.75 -6.53 8.64
CA LEU A 106 4.86 -7.29 8.06
C LEU A 106 4.70 -7.56 6.56
N PRO A 107 3.53 -8.05 6.06
CA PRO A 107 3.34 -8.22 4.62
C PRO A 107 3.46 -6.94 3.81
N SER A 108 3.18 -5.78 4.42
CA SER A 108 3.34 -4.49 3.75
C SER A 108 4.82 -4.09 3.64
N VAL A 109 5.58 -4.19 4.75
CA VAL A 109 7.00 -3.83 4.74
C VAL A 109 7.89 -4.89 4.11
N ALA A 110 7.40 -6.13 3.91
CA ALA A 110 8.10 -7.14 3.12
C ALA A 110 8.44 -6.65 1.70
N LEU A 111 7.67 -5.70 1.15
CA LEU A 111 7.97 -5.07 -0.14
C LEU A 111 9.32 -4.34 -0.14
N CYS A 112 9.87 -3.99 1.03
CA CYS A 112 11.20 -3.38 1.16
C CYS A 112 12.33 -4.33 0.72
N THR A 113 12.12 -5.64 0.78
CA THR A 113 13.13 -6.64 0.40
C THR A 113 13.16 -6.94 -1.11
N MET A 114 12.24 -6.38 -1.88
CA MET A 114 12.21 -6.57 -3.33
C MET A 114 13.44 -5.94 -3.97
N SER A 115 14.19 -6.72 -4.75
CA SER A 115 15.42 -6.27 -5.44
C SER A 115 15.18 -5.14 -6.44
N VAL A 116 13.95 -5.01 -6.94
CA VAL A 116 13.50 -3.95 -7.85
C VAL A 116 12.28 -3.28 -7.23
N SER A 117 12.49 -2.21 -6.48
CA SER A 117 11.41 -1.44 -5.88
C SER A 117 11.24 -0.10 -6.58
N PRO A 118 10.02 0.26 -7.04
CA PRO A 118 9.75 1.60 -7.59
C PRO A 118 9.81 2.69 -6.53
N LEU A 119 9.85 2.31 -5.24
CA LEU A 119 9.98 3.25 -4.12
C LEU A 119 11.46 3.65 -3.86
N GLY A 120 12.41 2.98 -4.51
CA GLY A 120 13.84 3.16 -4.28
C GLY A 120 14.37 2.33 -3.10
N PRO A 121 15.58 2.60 -2.64
CA PRO A 121 16.16 1.92 -1.49
C PRO A 121 15.50 2.39 -0.18
N VAL A 122 15.46 1.51 0.81
CA VAL A 122 15.14 1.91 2.20
C VAL A 122 16.28 2.77 2.72
N VAL A 123 15.97 3.98 3.17
CA VAL A 123 16.95 4.90 3.73
C VAL A 123 16.65 5.04 5.23
N PRO A 124 17.61 4.68 6.12
CA PRO A 124 17.43 4.90 7.55
C PRO A 124 17.22 6.39 7.87
N LYS A 125 16.32 6.67 8.81
CA LYS A 125 15.96 8.06 9.18
C LYS A 125 17.08 8.81 9.90
N ASP A 126 18.15 8.11 10.31
CA ASP A 126 19.28 8.66 11.08
C ASP A 126 20.32 9.47 10.28
N GLY A 127 20.09 9.66 8.99
CA GLY A 127 20.95 10.50 8.16
C GLY A 127 22.38 10.00 7.95
N SER A 128 22.66 8.73 8.27
CA SER A 128 24.02 8.16 8.20
C SER A 128 24.61 8.03 6.78
N ASN A 129 23.85 8.40 5.74
CA ASN A 129 24.29 8.36 4.36
C ASN A 129 24.00 9.68 3.63
N GLU A 130 24.76 10.73 3.90
CA GLU A 130 24.68 12.02 3.19
C GLU A 130 25.15 11.97 1.72
N ALA A 131 25.64 10.84 1.22
CA ALA A 131 26.33 10.77 -0.07
C ALA A 131 25.42 10.95 -1.29
N SER A 132 24.09 10.79 -1.17
CA SER A 132 23.14 11.18 -2.22
C SER A 132 21.76 11.41 -1.61
N LYS A 133 21.27 12.66 -1.71
CA LYS A 133 19.87 12.97 -1.39
C LYS A 133 18.98 12.06 -2.28
N PRO A 134 18.15 11.17 -1.70
CA PRO A 134 17.33 10.29 -2.52
C PRO A 134 16.42 11.12 -3.43
N GLU A 135 16.23 10.65 -4.65
CA GLU A 135 15.29 11.26 -5.58
C GLU A 135 13.90 11.29 -4.97
N LYS A 136 13.23 12.42 -5.04
CA LYS A 136 11.86 12.57 -4.51
C LYS A 136 10.90 11.75 -5.35
N ARG A 137 10.34 10.70 -4.78
CA ARG A 137 9.40 9.78 -5.43
C ARG A 137 7.99 9.99 -4.90
N ARG A 138 7.02 9.57 -5.69
CA ARG A 138 5.60 9.63 -5.32
C ARG A 138 4.95 8.28 -5.47
N ALA A 139 4.21 7.87 -4.44
CA ALA A 139 3.40 6.67 -4.45
C ALA A 139 1.94 6.98 -4.14
N ALA A 140 1.01 6.16 -4.67
CA ALA A 140 -0.38 6.23 -4.24
C ALA A 140 -0.89 4.84 -3.85
N ASP A 141 -1.53 4.74 -2.69
CA ASP A 141 -2.18 3.52 -2.20
C ASP A 141 -3.69 3.62 -2.49
N ILE A 142 -4.15 2.84 -3.44
CA ILE A 142 -5.51 2.91 -3.97
C ILE A 142 -6.39 1.87 -3.30
N GLY A 143 -7.44 2.35 -2.61
CA GLY A 143 -8.28 1.52 -1.77
C GLY A 143 -7.57 1.17 -0.46
N THR A 144 -6.90 2.13 0.13
CA THR A 144 -6.01 1.95 1.30
C THR A 144 -6.67 1.29 2.50
N GLY A 145 -8.01 1.39 2.63
CA GLY A 145 -8.76 0.78 3.71
C GLY A 145 -8.33 1.26 5.09
N GLY A 146 -7.66 0.40 5.83
CA GLY A 146 -7.08 0.73 7.14
C GLY A 146 -5.65 1.28 7.07
N GLY A 147 -5.22 1.77 5.90
CA GLY A 147 -3.88 2.32 5.70
C GLY A 147 -2.86 1.28 5.21
N PHE A 148 -3.30 0.15 4.62
CA PHE A 148 -2.41 -0.93 4.19
C PHE A 148 -2.45 -1.18 2.68
N PRO A 149 -1.27 -1.19 2.02
CA PRO A 149 0.09 -1.18 2.57
C PRO A 149 0.68 0.23 2.81
N GLY A 150 -0.06 1.31 2.56
CA GLY A 150 0.44 2.69 2.50
C GLY A 150 1.15 3.18 3.75
N LEU A 151 0.53 3.09 4.95
CA LEU A 151 1.14 3.60 6.19
C LEU A 151 2.43 2.87 6.58
N PRO A 152 2.50 1.51 6.57
CA PRO A 152 3.77 0.82 6.85
C PRO A 152 4.88 1.21 5.87
N LEU A 153 4.56 1.40 4.59
CA LEU A 153 5.54 1.82 3.59
C LEU A 153 5.93 3.30 3.74
N ALA A 154 5.02 4.16 4.17
CA ALA A 154 5.36 5.56 4.49
C ALA A 154 6.33 5.66 5.67
N ILE A 155 6.23 4.76 6.67
CA ILE A 155 7.21 4.63 7.75
C ILE A 155 8.56 4.16 7.20
N ALA A 156 8.55 3.15 6.32
CA ALA A 156 9.77 2.58 5.74
C ALA A 156 10.49 3.53 4.77
N TYR A 157 9.75 4.39 4.06
CA TYR A 157 10.25 5.29 3.01
C TYR A 157 9.91 6.75 3.30
N PRO A 158 10.54 7.40 4.30
CA PRO A 158 10.22 8.77 4.70
C PRO A 158 10.52 9.82 3.61
N HIS A 159 11.32 9.46 2.58
CA HIS A 159 11.64 10.31 1.43
C HIS A 159 10.66 10.19 0.26
N VAL A 160 9.66 9.29 0.35
CA VAL A 160 8.62 9.09 -0.67
C VAL A 160 7.34 9.79 -0.22
N ASP A 161 6.71 10.56 -1.10
CA ASP A 161 5.40 11.17 -0.84
C ASP A 161 4.28 10.16 -1.12
N PHE A 162 3.46 9.85 -0.12
CA PHE A 162 2.34 8.91 -0.23
C PHE A 162 0.99 9.62 -0.28
N LEU A 163 0.16 9.26 -1.28
CA LEU A 163 -1.25 9.61 -1.34
C LEU A 163 -2.09 8.36 -1.05
N LEU A 164 -2.84 8.36 0.04
CA LEU A 164 -3.71 7.26 0.43
C LEU A 164 -5.16 7.56 0.03
N VAL A 165 -5.72 6.76 -0.86
CA VAL A 165 -7.03 7.01 -1.49
C VAL A 165 -8.04 5.95 -1.05
N ASP A 166 -9.21 6.37 -0.58
CA ASP A 166 -10.35 5.48 -0.33
C ASP A 166 -11.68 6.21 -0.56
N SER A 167 -12.69 5.49 -0.99
CA SER A 167 -14.05 6.01 -1.16
C SER A 167 -14.84 6.12 0.15
N VAL A 168 -14.29 5.62 1.27
CA VAL A 168 -14.93 5.60 2.58
C VAL A 168 -14.27 6.63 3.51
N GLY A 169 -14.79 7.85 3.56
CA GLY A 169 -14.22 8.96 4.31
C GLY A 169 -13.93 8.67 5.78
N LYS A 170 -14.77 7.86 6.47
CA LYS A 170 -14.54 7.48 7.87
C LYS A 170 -13.23 6.70 8.06
N LYS A 171 -12.84 5.86 7.09
CA LYS A 171 -11.58 5.14 7.15
C LYS A 171 -10.40 6.11 6.99
N LEU A 172 -10.52 7.04 6.05
CA LEU A 172 -9.48 8.04 5.81
C LEU A 172 -9.29 8.99 7.00
N THR A 173 -10.37 9.34 7.74
CA THR A 173 -10.22 10.07 9.01
C THR A 173 -9.30 9.30 9.95
N ALA A 174 -9.54 8.00 10.16
CA ALA A 174 -8.69 7.18 11.01
C ALA A 174 -7.25 7.06 10.47
N VAL A 175 -7.11 6.88 9.15
CA VAL A 175 -5.79 6.78 8.49
C VAL A 175 -5.00 8.08 8.66
N GLN A 176 -5.64 9.24 8.49
CA GLN A 176 -4.97 10.52 8.68
C GLN A 176 -4.60 10.76 10.15
N ASP A 177 -5.52 10.45 11.09
CA ASP A 177 -5.24 10.58 12.53
C ASP A 177 -4.08 9.67 12.97
N MET A 178 -4.00 8.44 12.44
CA MET A 178 -2.87 7.53 12.69
C MET A 178 -1.57 8.08 12.09
N ALA A 179 -1.60 8.64 10.88
CA ALA A 179 -0.43 9.25 10.25
C ALA A 179 0.07 10.47 11.04
N ASP A 180 -0.84 11.32 11.51
CA ASP A 180 -0.53 12.51 12.31
C ASP A 180 0.07 12.12 13.67
N GLU A 181 -0.46 11.09 14.35
CA GLU A 181 0.03 10.59 15.62
C GLU A 181 1.43 9.95 15.50
N LEU A 182 1.71 9.27 14.38
CA LEU A 182 3.02 8.71 14.08
C LEU A 182 4.03 9.73 13.53
N GLY A 183 3.62 10.99 13.31
CA GLY A 183 4.48 12.04 12.77
C GLY A 183 4.92 11.80 11.32
N LEU A 184 4.02 11.26 10.48
CA LEU A 184 4.30 10.95 9.08
C LEU A 184 4.00 12.16 8.18
N ASP A 185 4.95 13.05 8.02
CA ASP A 185 4.82 14.26 7.19
C ASP A 185 4.73 13.96 5.67
N ASN A 186 5.09 12.74 5.27
CA ASN A 186 5.08 12.25 3.89
C ASN A 186 3.76 11.58 3.48
N VAL A 187 2.71 11.65 4.31
CA VAL A 187 1.40 11.04 4.04
C VAL A 187 0.34 12.12 3.83
N ARG A 188 -0.47 11.92 2.80
CA ARG A 188 -1.71 12.67 2.55
C ARG A 188 -2.83 11.70 2.22
N THR A 189 -4.06 12.06 2.59
CA THR A 189 -5.25 11.25 2.28
C THR A 189 -6.15 11.96 1.28
N HIS A 190 -6.79 11.18 0.40
CA HIS A 190 -7.78 11.69 -0.56
C HIS A 190 -9.07 10.88 -0.47
N HIS A 191 -10.17 11.55 -0.13
CA HIS A 191 -11.51 10.94 -0.08
C HIS A 191 -12.20 11.10 -1.43
N GLY A 192 -12.26 10.03 -2.19
CA GLY A 192 -12.89 10.03 -3.50
C GLY A 192 -12.69 8.71 -4.23
N ARG A 193 -13.07 8.71 -5.49
CA ARG A 193 -12.77 7.62 -6.40
C ARG A 193 -11.50 7.92 -7.16
N VAL A 194 -10.69 6.90 -7.35
CA VAL A 194 -9.39 7.05 -8.03
C VAL A 194 -9.55 7.54 -9.46
N GLU A 195 -10.64 7.15 -10.14
CA GLU A 195 -10.92 7.56 -11.51
C GLU A 195 -11.17 9.10 -11.62
N GLU A 196 -11.50 9.74 -10.49
CA GLU A 196 -11.78 11.19 -10.43
C GLU A 196 -10.50 12.02 -10.21
N LEU A 197 -9.40 11.41 -9.76
CA LEU A 197 -8.14 12.11 -9.47
C LEU A 197 -7.57 12.84 -10.70
N VAL A 198 -7.55 12.19 -11.86
CA VAL A 198 -6.99 12.78 -13.09
C VAL A 198 -7.94 13.78 -13.76
N ASP A 199 -9.21 13.74 -13.40
CA ASP A 199 -10.27 14.61 -13.93
C ASP A 199 -10.49 15.83 -13.01
N ASP A 200 -9.80 15.92 -11.86
CA ASP A 200 -9.85 17.09 -10.99
C ASP A 200 -9.34 18.34 -11.72
N PRO A 201 -10.10 19.44 -11.74
CA PRO A 201 -9.74 20.63 -12.50
C PRO A 201 -8.51 21.38 -11.95
N VAL A 202 -8.17 21.18 -10.67
CA VAL A 202 -7.07 21.86 -9.99
C VAL A 202 -5.84 20.94 -9.92
N GLU A 203 -6.02 19.72 -9.40
CA GLU A 203 -4.91 18.80 -9.09
C GLU A 203 -4.73 17.68 -10.13
N GLY A 204 -5.67 17.50 -11.05
CA GLY A 204 -5.66 16.39 -12.02
C GLY A 204 -4.38 16.31 -12.85
N LYS A 205 -3.77 17.46 -13.19
CA LYS A 205 -2.49 17.49 -13.94
C LYS A 205 -1.34 16.91 -13.13
N THR A 206 -1.33 17.08 -11.81
CA THR A 206 -0.28 16.56 -10.92
C THR A 206 -0.44 15.08 -10.66
N HIS A 207 -1.65 14.55 -10.82
CA HIS A 207 -1.94 13.12 -10.66
C HIS A 207 -1.69 12.33 -11.94
N ARG A 208 -1.99 12.93 -13.13
CA ARG A 208 -1.82 12.25 -14.42
C ARG A 208 -0.35 11.95 -14.68
N HIS A 209 -0.02 10.64 -14.79
CA HIS A 209 1.34 10.13 -14.96
C HIS A 209 2.34 10.70 -13.92
N GLY A 210 1.85 10.91 -12.69
CA GLY A 210 2.61 11.57 -11.63
C GLY A 210 3.22 10.62 -10.58
N TYR A 211 2.96 9.30 -10.68
CA TYR A 211 3.37 8.36 -9.65
C TYR A 211 4.41 7.36 -10.13
N ASP A 212 5.47 7.20 -9.34
CA ASP A 212 6.51 6.18 -9.51
C ASP A 212 5.98 4.80 -9.15
N ALA A 213 5.12 4.74 -8.11
CA ALA A 213 4.49 3.53 -7.66
C ALA A 213 2.99 3.71 -7.41
N ILE A 214 2.18 2.76 -7.87
CA ILE A 214 0.83 2.56 -7.37
C ILE A 214 0.83 1.30 -6.53
N LEU A 215 0.18 1.39 -5.37
CA LEU A 215 0.01 0.30 -4.44
C LEU A 215 -1.46 -0.10 -4.42
N GLY A 216 -1.73 -1.38 -4.12
CA GLY A 216 -3.08 -1.86 -3.87
C GLY A 216 -3.04 -3.21 -3.17
N ARG A 217 -4.12 -3.51 -2.43
CA ARG A 217 -4.23 -4.77 -1.73
C ARG A 217 -5.67 -5.27 -1.75
N SER A 218 -5.93 -6.33 -2.50
CA SER A 218 -7.25 -6.99 -2.55
C SER A 218 -8.44 -6.02 -2.75
N VAL A 219 -8.27 -5.03 -3.62
CA VAL A 219 -9.26 -3.95 -3.84
C VAL A 219 -10.39 -4.42 -4.73
N THR A 220 -10.06 -4.97 -5.90
CA THR A 220 -10.99 -5.46 -6.91
C THR A 220 -10.26 -6.42 -7.86
N ALA A 221 -10.97 -7.00 -8.84
CA ALA A 221 -10.35 -7.75 -9.94
C ALA A 221 -9.27 -6.92 -10.62
N MET A 222 -8.14 -7.53 -10.93
CA MET A 222 -6.95 -6.84 -11.44
C MET A 222 -7.19 -6.07 -12.75
N PRO A 223 -7.94 -6.59 -13.76
CA PRO A 223 -8.20 -5.84 -14.98
C PRO A 223 -8.91 -4.50 -14.72
N ARG A 224 -9.89 -4.52 -13.80
CA ARG A 224 -10.59 -3.30 -13.38
C ARG A 224 -9.68 -2.36 -12.60
N PHE A 225 -8.83 -2.89 -11.74
CA PHE A 225 -7.86 -2.07 -11.00
C PHE A 225 -6.88 -1.38 -11.95
N CYS A 226 -6.31 -2.12 -12.89
CA CYS A 226 -5.44 -1.57 -13.94
C CYS A 226 -6.15 -0.47 -14.74
N PHE A 227 -7.43 -0.67 -15.11
CA PHE A 227 -8.22 0.35 -15.79
C PHE A 227 -8.35 1.65 -14.98
N TRP A 228 -8.53 1.56 -13.66
CA TRP A 228 -8.65 2.73 -12.80
C TRP A 228 -7.37 3.55 -12.67
N ILE A 229 -6.22 2.87 -12.71
CA ILE A 229 -4.91 3.48 -12.38
C ILE A 229 -4.04 3.77 -13.60
N SER A 230 -4.43 3.34 -14.80
CA SER A 230 -3.60 3.44 -16.01
C SER A 230 -3.10 4.85 -16.32
N ASP A 231 -3.93 5.87 -16.03
CA ASP A 231 -3.57 7.27 -16.23
C ASP A 231 -2.73 7.89 -15.08
N LEU A 232 -2.45 7.14 -14.00
CA LEU A 232 -1.75 7.66 -12.83
C LEU A 232 -0.25 7.36 -12.84
N LEU A 233 0.15 6.18 -13.34
CA LEU A 233 1.55 5.76 -13.38
C LEU A 233 2.38 6.59 -14.35
N LYS A 234 3.62 6.93 -13.99
CA LYS A 234 4.63 7.41 -14.92
C LYS A 234 4.81 6.39 -16.04
N ARG A 235 4.83 6.82 -17.30
CA ARG A 235 4.74 5.92 -18.46
C ARG A 235 5.92 4.96 -18.60
N GLU A 236 7.13 5.44 -18.34
CA GLU A 236 8.36 4.66 -18.58
C GLU A 236 8.81 3.90 -17.33
N GLU A 237 8.76 4.53 -16.17
CA GLU A 237 9.36 4.03 -14.93
C GLU A 237 8.33 3.57 -13.89
N GLY A 238 7.06 4.01 -14.04
CA GLY A 238 6.00 3.73 -13.08
C GLY A 238 5.69 2.24 -13.00
N LYS A 239 5.46 1.74 -11.78
CA LYS A 239 5.13 0.33 -11.54
C LYS A 239 3.96 0.19 -10.56
N LEU A 240 3.15 -0.83 -10.81
CA LEU A 240 2.13 -1.30 -9.89
C LEU A 240 2.72 -2.38 -8.98
N LEU A 241 2.57 -2.22 -7.67
CA LEU A 241 2.80 -3.24 -6.64
C LEU A 241 1.43 -3.64 -6.06
N TYR A 242 0.98 -4.85 -6.37
CA TYR A 242 -0.34 -5.32 -5.94
C TYR A 242 -0.25 -6.57 -5.07
N ILE A 243 -0.73 -6.47 -3.83
CA ILE A 243 -0.78 -7.59 -2.89
C ILE A 243 -2.11 -8.33 -3.10
N ILE A 244 -2.04 -9.59 -3.46
CA ILE A 244 -3.20 -10.42 -3.76
C ILE A 244 -3.07 -11.82 -3.13
N GLY A 245 -4.21 -12.44 -2.79
CA GLY A 245 -4.33 -13.86 -2.51
C GLY A 245 -5.20 -14.53 -3.58
N GLY A 246 -4.99 -15.83 -3.79
CA GLY A 246 -5.74 -16.61 -4.78
C GLY A 246 -5.25 -16.42 -6.23
N ASP A 247 -6.12 -16.81 -7.17
CA ASP A 247 -5.80 -16.83 -8.60
C ASP A 247 -5.93 -15.42 -9.22
N VAL A 248 -5.21 -15.24 -10.31
CA VAL A 248 -5.17 -14.01 -11.11
C VAL A 248 -5.57 -14.35 -12.54
N GLU A 249 -6.29 -13.44 -13.17
CA GLU A 249 -6.76 -13.61 -14.54
C GLU A 249 -5.59 -13.77 -15.53
N ASP A 250 -5.73 -14.65 -16.53
CA ASP A 250 -4.68 -14.96 -17.51
C ASP A 250 -4.12 -13.72 -18.23
N ILE A 251 -5.00 -12.74 -18.52
CA ILE A 251 -4.61 -11.47 -19.14
C ILE A 251 -3.60 -10.68 -18.29
N VAL A 252 -3.65 -10.84 -16.97
CA VAL A 252 -2.74 -10.21 -16.03
C VAL A 252 -1.48 -11.04 -15.91
N THR A 253 -1.62 -12.36 -15.73
CA THR A 253 -0.50 -13.29 -15.52
C THR A 253 0.56 -13.19 -16.60
N SER A 254 0.14 -13.00 -17.87
CA SER A 254 1.05 -12.85 -19.01
C SER A 254 1.84 -11.52 -19.00
N GLN A 255 1.46 -10.56 -18.19
CA GLN A 255 2.03 -9.19 -18.13
C GLN A 255 2.83 -8.92 -16.86
N VAL A 256 2.83 -9.86 -15.90
CA VAL A 256 3.52 -9.71 -14.61
C VAL A 256 5.04 -9.78 -14.81
N GLU A 257 5.75 -8.75 -14.34
CA GLU A 257 7.23 -8.74 -14.32
C GLU A 257 7.78 -9.60 -13.17
N ARG A 258 7.11 -9.58 -12.01
CA ARG A 258 7.45 -10.39 -10.84
C ARG A 258 6.17 -10.84 -10.14
N ASP A 259 6.16 -12.10 -9.73
CA ASP A 259 5.15 -12.71 -8.87
C ASP A 259 5.90 -13.40 -7.72
N VAL A 260 5.82 -12.80 -6.53
CA VAL A 260 6.64 -13.22 -5.38
C VAL A 260 5.76 -13.48 -4.18
N PRO A 261 5.75 -14.70 -3.60
CA PRO A 261 5.09 -14.99 -2.35
C PRO A 261 5.59 -14.06 -1.22
N ILE A 262 4.70 -13.60 -0.36
CA ILE A 262 5.06 -12.80 0.82
C ILE A 262 5.95 -13.60 1.76
N ASP A 263 5.72 -14.91 1.88
CA ASP A 263 6.55 -15.81 2.67
C ASP A 263 8.03 -15.77 2.25
N ASP A 264 8.29 -15.75 0.94
CA ASP A 264 9.64 -15.68 0.40
C ASP A 264 10.31 -14.33 0.73
N LEU A 265 9.53 -13.24 0.69
CA LEU A 265 10.02 -11.90 1.04
C LEU A 265 10.30 -11.78 2.55
N LEU A 266 9.52 -12.45 3.38
CA LEU A 266 9.69 -12.47 4.83
C LEU A 266 10.75 -13.49 5.28
N GLY A 267 11.05 -14.50 4.47
CA GLY A 267 11.84 -15.66 4.89
C GLY A 267 11.14 -16.53 5.95
N VAL A 268 9.81 -16.45 6.06
CA VAL A 268 8.99 -17.14 7.07
C VAL A 268 7.86 -17.90 6.39
N ALA A 269 7.99 -19.23 6.38
CA ALA A 269 6.99 -20.11 5.78
C ALA A 269 5.66 -20.07 6.54
N GLY A 270 4.55 -19.96 5.82
CA GLY A 270 3.20 -19.93 6.38
C GLY A 270 2.81 -18.61 7.04
N ALA A 271 3.61 -17.55 6.86
CA ALA A 271 3.28 -16.21 7.37
C ALA A 271 2.13 -15.56 6.61
N SER A 272 1.99 -15.86 5.31
CA SER A 272 0.95 -15.26 4.48
C SER A 272 0.54 -16.17 3.32
N ASP A 273 -0.74 -16.22 3.01
CA ASP A 273 -1.29 -16.82 1.79
C ASP A 273 -1.25 -15.86 0.58
N LYS A 274 -0.55 -14.74 0.71
CA LYS A 274 -0.52 -13.67 -0.29
C LYS A 274 0.79 -13.62 -1.04
N ARG A 275 0.73 -12.98 -2.22
CA ARG A 275 1.88 -12.69 -3.06
C ARG A 275 1.83 -11.26 -3.57
N VAL A 276 2.95 -10.76 -4.01
CA VAL A 276 3.11 -9.45 -4.63
C VAL A 276 3.26 -9.61 -6.13
N LEU A 277 2.41 -8.93 -6.87
CA LEU A 277 2.56 -8.79 -8.32
C LEU A 277 3.18 -7.44 -8.62
N LEU A 278 4.24 -7.43 -9.41
CA LEU A 278 4.87 -6.24 -9.96
C LEU A 278 4.57 -6.15 -11.45
N LEU A 279 3.90 -5.05 -11.86
CA LEU A 279 3.60 -4.79 -13.27
C LEU A 279 4.18 -3.41 -13.66
N PRO A 280 4.92 -3.30 -14.78
CA PRO A 280 5.31 -2.01 -15.33
C PRO A 280 4.10 -1.25 -15.89
N ALA A 281 4.20 0.07 -16.03
CA ALA A 281 3.11 0.92 -16.51
C ALA A 281 2.56 0.47 -17.88
N ALA A 282 3.43 0.04 -18.79
CA ALA A 282 3.01 -0.48 -20.10
C ALA A 282 2.11 -1.72 -19.98
N ALA A 283 2.44 -2.64 -19.07
CA ALA A 283 1.62 -3.82 -18.79
C ALA A 283 0.26 -3.43 -18.19
N VAL A 284 0.25 -2.46 -17.27
CA VAL A 284 -0.98 -1.92 -16.69
C VAL A 284 -1.87 -1.30 -17.76
N GLU A 285 -1.30 -0.52 -18.69
CA GLU A 285 -2.05 0.05 -19.82
C GLU A 285 -2.62 -1.04 -20.76
N ASP A 286 -1.85 -2.11 -21.04
CA ASP A 286 -2.30 -3.22 -21.88
C ASP A 286 -3.43 -4.01 -21.23
N VAL A 287 -3.32 -4.35 -19.95
CA VAL A 287 -4.39 -4.99 -19.19
C VAL A 287 -5.63 -4.10 -19.14
N ALA A 288 -5.47 -2.80 -18.89
CA ALA A 288 -6.56 -1.82 -18.85
C ALA A 288 -7.30 -1.76 -20.19
N ARG A 289 -6.58 -1.69 -21.31
CA ARG A 289 -7.14 -1.63 -22.66
C ARG A 289 -7.96 -2.87 -23.00
N ASN A 290 -7.52 -4.02 -22.54
CA ASN A 290 -8.15 -5.31 -22.81
C ASN A 290 -9.16 -5.75 -21.72
N SER A 291 -9.37 -4.94 -20.69
CA SER A 291 -10.25 -5.26 -19.56
C SER A 291 -11.74 -5.29 -19.91
N GLY A 292 -12.14 -4.67 -21.02
CA GLY A 292 -13.55 -4.44 -21.37
C GLY A 292 -14.24 -3.37 -20.51
N GLU A 293 -13.51 -2.74 -19.57
CA GLU A 293 -14.05 -1.66 -18.75
C GLU A 293 -14.19 -0.36 -19.55
N THR A 294 -15.17 0.45 -19.19
CA THR A 294 -15.39 1.77 -19.82
C THR A 294 -15.50 2.84 -18.74
N LYS A 295 -14.95 4.04 -19.01
CA LYS A 295 -15.15 5.19 -18.12
C LYS A 295 -16.66 5.45 -18.00
N ARG A 296 -17.16 5.51 -16.77
CA ARG A 296 -18.55 5.91 -16.53
C ARG A 296 -18.69 7.34 -17.02
N VAL A 297 -19.41 7.54 -18.12
CA VAL A 297 -19.87 8.86 -18.50
C VAL A 297 -20.73 9.37 -17.34
N GLN A 298 -20.33 10.45 -16.68
CA GLN A 298 -21.16 11.11 -15.68
C GLN A 298 -22.43 11.60 -16.37
N GLY A 299 -23.41 10.71 -16.47
CA GLY A 299 -24.72 10.99 -17.02
C GLY A 299 -25.46 11.89 -16.05
N SER A 300 -25.83 13.08 -16.54
CA SER A 300 -26.78 14.00 -15.94
C SER A 300 -27.82 13.26 -15.10
N GLY A 301 -27.78 13.46 -13.78
CA GLY A 301 -28.65 12.80 -12.82
C GLY A 301 -30.12 13.10 -13.11
N LYS A 302 -30.80 12.21 -13.83
CA LYS A 302 -32.25 12.15 -13.81
C LYS A 302 -32.67 11.74 -12.40
N LYS A 303 -33.01 12.72 -11.56
CA LYS A 303 -33.75 12.52 -10.31
C LYS A 303 -34.96 11.62 -10.59
N LYS A 304 -34.90 10.34 -10.25
CA LYS A 304 -36.09 9.48 -10.18
C LYS A 304 -37.03 10.09 -9.13
N LYS A 305 -38.07 10.80 -9.57
CA LYS A 305 -39.22 11.18 -8.74
C LYS A 305 -39.78 9.87 -8.15
N LYS A 306 -39.59 9.64 -6.86
CA LYS A 306 -40.34 8.66 -6.10
C LYS A 306 -41.82 9.05 -6.19
N LYS A 307 -42.64 8.27 -6.94
CA LYS A 307 -44.06 8.32 -6.83
C LYS A 307 -44.42 7.84 -5.42
N SER A 308 -44.93 8.74 -4.58
CA SER A 308 -45.53 8.42 -3.32
C SER A 308 -46.88 7.75 -3.58
N ASN A 309 -46.98 6.41 -3.38
CA ASN A 309 -48.25 5.74 -3.24
C ASN A 309 -48.76 5.96 -1.81
N SER A 310 -49.70 6.87 -1.66
CA SER A 310 -50.47 7.02 -0.45
C SER A 310 -51.52 5.90 -0.37
N SER A 311 -51.31 4.89 0.47
CA SER A 311 -52.37 4.04 0.96
C SER A 311 -52.59 4.32 2.45
N LYS A 312 -53.76 4.90 2.73
CA LYS A 312 -54.30 5.12 4.07
C LYS A 312 -54.37 3.79 4.85
N ARG A 313 -53.77 3.76 6.05
CA ARG A 313 -54.31 2.94 7.14
C ARG A 313 -54.23 3.75 8.44
N ARG A 314 -55.44 3.86 9.07
CA ARG A 314 -55.70 4.44 10.38
C ARG A 314 -55.21 3.50 11.47
N GLY A 315 -54.76 4.07 12.60
CA GLY A 315 -54.77 3.33 13.87
C GLY A 315 -53.74 3.80 14.88
N ASN A 316 -54.17 4.60 15.83
CA ASN A 316 -53.78 4.75 17.25
C ASN A 316 -52.34 5.05 17.67
N SER A 317 -52.21 6.26 18.24
CA SER A 317 -51.17 6.63 19.25
C SER A 317 -51.42 5.89 20.58
N PRO A 318 -50.42 5.80 21.52
CA PRO A 318 -50.09 6.97 22.33
C PRO A 318 -48.62 7.14 22.78
N ALA A 319 -48.37 8.38 23.26
CA ALA A 319 -47.53 8.83 24.34
C ALA A 319 -46.00 9.04 24.15
N LYS A 320 -45.69 10.30 24.03
CA LYS A 320 -44.68 11.17 24.68
C LYS A 320 -43.50 10.50 25.42
N GLY A 321 -42.28 10.72 24.87
CA GLY A 321 -41.02 10.76 25.62
C GLY A 321 -40.17 11.89 25.09
N GLN A 322 -40.02 12.96 25.90
CA GLN A 322 -39.12 14.08 25.64
C GLN A 322 -37.67 13.63 25.67
N TRP A 323 -36.93 13.90 24.56
CA TRP A 323 -35.46 13.87 24.56
C TRP A 323 -34.96 15.26 24.16
N SER A 324 -34.21 15.85 25.05
CA SER A 324 -33.59 17.16 24.95
C SER A 324 -32.58 17.22 23.79
N LYS A 325 -32.65 18.35 23.07
CA LYS A 325 -31.64 18.77 22.09
C LYS A 325 -30.28 18.88 22.80
N ARG A 326 -29.28 18.19 22.27
CA ARG A 326 -27.88 18.53 22.48
C ARG A 326 -27.30 19.00 21.17
N ASP A 327 -26.60 20.10 21.25
CA ASP A 327 -26.10 20.97 20.24
C ASP A 327 -25.16 20.21 19.25
N ASN A 328 -25.49 20.33 17.94
CA ASN A 328 -24.60 19.98 16.86
C ASN A 328 -23.54 21.08 16.71
N ALA A 329 -22.35 20.84 17.27
CA ALA A 329 -21.16 21.59 16.89
C ALA A 329 -20.60 20.95 15.62
N THR A 330 -20.64 21.69 14.52
CA THR A 330 -19.98 21.37 13.26
C THR A 330 -18.46 21.25 13.45
N PRO A 331 -17.78 20.20 12.96
CA PRO A 331 -16.32 20.17 12.95
C PRO A 331 -15.81 21.26 12.01
N LYS A 332 -14.98 22.14 12.52
CA LYS A 332 -14.24 23.13 11.75
C LYS A 332 -13.35 22.44 10.74
N GLN A 333 -13.43 22.84 9.47
CA GLN A 333 -12.47 22.57 8.41
C GLN A 333 -11.06 22.99 8.87
N ARG A 334 -10.23 22.04 9.24
CA ARG A 334 -8.80 22.25 9.56
C ARG A 334 -7.86 21.63 8.52
N GLY A 335 -8.31 21.46 7.30
CA GLY A 335 -7.54 20.73 6.28
C GLY A 335 -6.88 21.59 5.18
N TYR A 336 -7.18 22.89 5.08
CA TYR A 336 -6.80 23.67 3.89
C TYR A 336 -5.62 24.65 4.05
N GLU A 337 -5.13 24.90 5.26
CA GLU A 337 -4.07 25.92 5.45
C GLU A 337 -2.62 25.42 5.30
N ARG A 338 -2.41 24.12 5.08
CA ARG A 338 -1.02 23.54 4.94
C ARG A 338 -0.48 23.51 3.51
N PHE A 339 -1.26 23.94 2.51
CA PHE A 339 -0.85 23.84 1.09
C PHE A 339 0.21 24.88 0.66
N GLU A 340 0.33 26.01 1.36
CA GLU A 340 1.22 27.10 0.92
C GLU A 340 2.70 26.96 1.30
N ARG A 341 3.08 25.89 2.03
CA ARG A 341 4.46 25.77 2.56
C ARG A 341 5.43 24.95 1.70
N PHE A 342 4.96 24.40 0.58
CA PHE A 342 5.76 23.51 -0.27
C PHE A 342 6.15 24.07 -1.64
N GLU A 343 5.78 25.33 -1.99
CA GLU A 343 6.14 25.93 -3.27
C GLU A 343 7.44 26.78 -3.24
N SER A 344 8.14 26.84 -2.13
CA SER A 344 9.34 27.68 -2.01
C SER A 344 10.54 26.91 -1.44
N TYR A 345 11.01 25.88 -2.15
CA TYR A 345 12.41 25.42 -2.08
C TYR A 345 12.81 24.73 -3.37
#